data_d26fe247bbfbdd6e1bbe023294aa2813
#
_entry.id   d26fe247bbfbdd6e1bbe023294aa2813
#
_cell.length_a   1.000
_cell.length_b   1.000
_cell.length_c   1.000
_cell.angle_alpha   90.00
_cell.angle_beta   90.00
_cell.angle_gamma   90.00
#
_symmetry.space_group_name_H-M   'P 1'
#
loop_
_entity.id
_entity.type
_entity.pdbx_description
1 polymer ?
#
loop_
_entity_poly.entity_id
_entity_poly.type
_entity_poly.pdbx_seq_one_letter_code
_entity_poly.pdbx_strand_id
1 'polypeptide(L)'
;MFLNRHANAFFSHGEAEYLIALRDGRVAGRISAHIDHAYNDYHGQRWGWFGFLELEDSEEVARALLDAAGQWLKARGCERMVGPAAFSMNDECGVLVDGFGLRPLVRQPWNPPYYSERVEQAGMSKAMDLLMWNLEVTDRERVLPVVFELAGRLESEHNIGVRPMRRLHLRAELDAFAEVYNSAWSDNWGFAPYGKRDLDAYALELQLVYDRHWFMVAERRDTGEVVGMAITVLDINQVLERMRGRLLPLGWWHLLRRRRTIDRIRVGFLGVKPAYQHTGVAARLYLEHFNAAATTPQAGGEMGWILETNTGMNRAMEAMGGRIVKRYRMYERILNDSPRS
;
A
#
# COMPACT_ATOMS: atom_id res chain seq x y z
N MET A 1 16.72 6.91 -7.19
CA MET A 1 15.72 8.00 -7.33
C MET A 1 14.94 8.19 -6.04
N PHE A 2 14.49 7.12 -5.39
CA PHE A 2 13.63 7.12 -4.21
C PHE A 2 14.21 7.91 -3.01
N LEU A 3 15.49 7.71 -2.66
CA LEU A 3 16.17 8.41 -1.57
C LEU A 3 16.75 9.79 -1.95
N ASN A 4 16.58 10.23 -3.21
CA ASN A 4 17.12 11.50 -3.66
C ASN A 4 16.23 12.65 -3.21
N ARG A 5 16.75 13.50 -2.33
CA ARG A 5 16.06 14.67 -1.75
C ARG A 5 15.54 15.67 -2.80
N HIS A 6 16.17 15.73 -3.97
CA HIS A 6 15.79 16.66 -5.05
C HIS A 6 14.77 16.05 -6.02
N ALA A 7 14.62 14.72 -6.04
CA ALA A 7 13.82 14.01 -7.04
C ALA A 7 12.55 13.37 -6.47
N ASN A 8 12.49 13.11 -5.15
CA ASN A 8 11.32 12.52 -4.52
C ASN A 8 10.35 13.62 -4.05
N ALA A 9 9.07 13.48 -4.41
CA ALA A 9 8.00 14.42 -4.07
C ALA A 9 7.83 14.62 -2.56
N PHE A 10 8.09 13.58 -1.74
CA PHE A 10 8.06 13.63 -0.29
C PHE A 10 8.81 14.84 0.29
N PHE A 11 9.99 15.15 -0.25
CA PHE A 11 10.80 16.29 0.25
C PHE A 11 10.22 17.68 -0.06
N SER A 12 9.06 17.76 -0.70
CA SER A 12 8.32 19.03 -0.81
C SER A 12 7.52 19.36 0.46
N HIS A 13 7.23 18.36 1.29
CA HIS A 13 6.44 18.51 2.51
C HIS A 13 6.99 17.71 3.71
N GLY A 14 8.17 17.12 3.56
CA GLY A 14 8.80 16.31 4.61
C GLY A 14 10.32 16.45 4.64
N GLU A 15 10.91 15.95 5.70
CA GLU A 15 12.36 15.88 5.89
C GLU A 15 12.76 14.49 6.37
N ALA A 16 13.97 14.07 6.04
CA ALA A 16 14.49 12.75 6.44
C ALA A 16 15.99 12.79 6.73
N GLU A 17 16.41 11.88 7.63
CA GLU A 17 17.80 11.54 7.85
C GLU A 17 18.00 10.04 7.63
N TYR A 18 19.18 9.67 7.11
CA TYR A 18 19.56 8.29 6.82
C TYR A 18 20.73 7.91 7.72
N LEU A 19 20.54 6.85 8.48
CA LEU A 19 21.47 6.38 9.48
C LEU A 19 21.94 4.96 9.15
N ILE A 20 23.20 4.67 9.42
CA ILE A 20 23.80 3.33 9.31
C ILE A 20 24.41 2.92 10.64
N ALA A 21 24.26 1.67 11.00
CA ALA A 21 24.99 1.05 12.12
C ALA A 21 26.25 0.39 11.59
N LEU A 22 27.37 0.64 12.25
CA LEU A 22 28.64 -0.02 11.96
C LEU A 22 29.03 -0.92 13.13
N ARG A 23 29.43 -2.16 12.83
CA ARG A 23 30.02 -3.10 13.77
C ARG A 23 31.36 -3.54 13.21
N ASP A 24 32.45 -3.34 13.95
CA ASP A 24 33.81 -3.67 13.52
C ASP A 24 34.18 -3.13 12.14
N GLY A 25 33.72 -1.90 11.84
CA GLY A 25 33.94 -1.25 10.54
C GLY A 25 33.07 -1.75 9.39
N ARG A 26 32.15 -2.68 9.62
CA ARG A 26 31.21 -3.19 8.61
C ARG A 26 29.81 -2.63 8.85
N VAL A 27 29.06 -2.42 7.76
CA VAL A 27 27.65 -2.03 7.87
C VAL A 27 26.84 -3.21 8.40
N ALA A 28 26.25 -3.05 9.57
CA ALA A 28 25.40 -4.02 10.25
C ALA A 28 23.90 -3.71 10.11
N GLY A 29 23.57 -2.48 9.70
CA GLY A 29 22.17 -2.10 9.46
C GLY A 29 22.03 -0.67 9.00
N ARG A 30 20.80 -0.32 8.62
CA ARG A 30 20.40 1.03 8.22
C ARG A 30 18.99 1.34 8.64
N ILE A 31 18.65 2.61 8.78
CA ILE A 31 17.32 3.12 9.06
C ILE A 31 17.18 4.55 8.51
N SER A 32 15.98 4.97 8.16
CA SER A 32 15.66 6.39 8.05
C SER A 32 14.85 6.85 9.26
N ALA A 33 15.06 8.11 9.66
CA ALA A 33 14.13 8.87 10.48
C ALA A 33 13.56 9.99 9.61
N HIS A 34 12.25 10.20 9.61
CA HIS A 34 11.64 11.21 8.76
C HIS A 34 10.35 11.79 9.37
N ILE A 35 10.01 12.98 8.94
CA ILE A 35 8.82 13.71 9.36
C ILE A 35 8.05 14.10 8.11
N ASP A 36 6.78 13.74 8.06
CA ASP A 36 5.83 14.22 7.07
C ASP A 36 5.04 15.37 7.70
N HIS A 37 5.38 16.61 7.32
CA HIS A 37 4.72 17.79 7.85
C HIS A 37 3.27 17.88 7.39
N ALA A 38 2.97 17.48 6.13
CA ALA A 38 1.60 17.48 5.62
C ALA A 38 0.70 16.50 6.38
N TYR A 39 1.23 15.31 6.73
CA TYR A 39 0.55 14.36 7.60
C TYR A 39 0.27 14.95 8.99
N ASN A 40 1.28 15.54 9.61
CA ASN A 40 1.17 16.12 10.95
C ASN A 40 0.20 17.29 10.99
N ASP A 41 0.23 18.16 10.01
CA ASP A 41 -0.70 19.28 9.88
C ASP A 41 -2.14 18.81 9.68
N TYR A 42 -2.35 17.80 8.84
CA TYR A 42 -3.67 17.21 8.59
C TYR A 42 -4.31 16.61 9.84
N HIS A 43 -3.51 15.88 10.63
CA HIS A 43 -3.99 15.18 11.82
C HIS A 43 -3.87 15.99 13.12
N GLY A 44 -3.24 17.16 13.10
CA GLY A 44 -2.94 17.95 14.30
C GLY A 44 -1.99 17.18 15.25
N GLN A 45 -1.05 16.41 14.72
CA GLN A 45 -0.16 15.52 15.47
C GLN A 45 1.31 15.92 15.31
N ARG A 46 2.17 15.35 16.15
CA ARG A 46 3.63 15.47 16.08
C ARG A 46 4.29 14.11 16.00
N TRP A 47 3.94 13.36 14.95
CA TRP A 47 4.53 12.06 14.71
C TRP A 47 5.79 12.18 13.87
N GLY A 48 6.77 11.35 14.21
CA GLY A 48 7.89 11.04 13.35
C GLY A 48 7.79 9.60 12.89
N TRP A 49 8.42 9.32 11.77
CA TRP A 49 8.39 8.01 11.15
C TRP A 49 9.79 7.43 11.08
N PHE A 50 9.91 6.10 11.13
CA PHE A 50 11.12 5.40 10.69
C PHE A 50 10.81 4.49 9.52
N GLY A 51 11.81 4.23 8.68
CA GLY A 51 11.63 3.37 7.51
C GLY A 51 12.96 2.87 6.95
N PHE A 52 12.91 2.21 5.79
CA PHE A 52 14.09 1.64 5.14
C PHE A 52 14.97 0.81 6.09
N LEU A 53 14.32 0.16 7.06
CA LEU A 53 14.98 -0.61 8.11
C LEU A 53 15.58 -1.89 7.54
N GLU A 54 16.89 -2.02 7.64
CA GLU A 54 17.63 -3.25 7.41
C GLU A 54 18.58 -3.47 8.56
N LEU A 55 18.61 -4.68 9.08
CA LEU A 55 19.49 -5.01 10.20
C LEU A 55 19.90 -6.49 10.19
N GLU A 56 21.09 -6.78 10.66
CA GLU A 56 21.50 -8.14 10.98
C GLU A 56 20.74 -8.65 12.23
N ASP A 57 20.76 -9.97 12.45
CA ASP A 57 20.11 -10.58 13.62
C ASP A 57 20.84 -10.22 14.91
N SER A 58 20.60 -9.00 15.42
CA SER A 58 21.23 -8.44 16.60
C SER A 58 20.35 -7.41 17.28
N GLU A 59 20.04 -7.66 18.56
CA GLU A 59 19.31 -6.71 19.41
C GLU A 59 20.07 -5.38 19.55
N GLU A 60 21.39 -5.43 19.71
CA GLU A 60 22.24 -4.24 19.85
C GLU A 60 22.13 -3.33 18.63
N VAL A 61 22.19 -3.90 17.42
CA VAL A 61 22.06 -3.15 16.16
C VAL A 61 20.65 -2.57 16.01
N ALA A 62 19.61 -3.35 16.31
CA ALA A 62 18.24 -2.86 16.28
C ALA A 62 18.02 -1.70 17.24
N ARG A 63 18.50 -1.83 18.48
CA ARG A 63 18.42 -0.80 19.51
C ARG A 63 19.17 0.47 19.10
N ALA A 64 20.40 0.34 18.63
CA ALA A 64 21.22 1.49 18.22
C ALA A 64 20.56 2.28 17.09
N LEU A 65 20.00 1.59 16.07
CA LEU A 65 19.32 2.22 14.95
C LEU A 65 18.03 2.93 15.38
N LEU A 66 17.17 2.24 16.13
CA LEU A 66 15.89 2.79 16.58
C LEU A 66 16.06 3.92 17.60
N ASP A 67 17.08 3.85 18.48
CA ASP A 67 17.37 4.93 19.42
C ASP A 67 17.93 6.16 18.68
N ALA A 68 18.82 5.99 17.72
CA ALA A 68 19.33 7.10 16.92
C ALA A 68 18.22 7.79 16.10
N ALA A 69 17.31 7.00 15.49
CA ALA A 69 16.15 7.52 14.82
C ALA A 69 15.22 8.28 15.79
N GLY A 70 14.95 7.70 16.96
CA GLY A 70 14.12 8.32 17.99
C GLY A 70 14.73 9.62 18.53
N GLN A 71 16.04 9.69 18.74
CA GLN A 71 16.74 10.91 19.17
C GLN A 71 16.63 12.01 18.10
N TRP A 72 16.82 11.68 16.81
CA TRP A 72 16.70 12.64 15.73
C TRP A 72 15.28 13.23 15.64
N LEU A 73 14.25 12.39 15.82
CA LEU A 73 12.85 12.79 15.82
C LEU A 73 12.49 13.63 17.06
N LYS A 74 12.94 13.20 18.26
CA LYS A 74 12.72 13.92 19.52
C LYS A 74 13.33 15.32 19.48
N ALA A 75 14.53 15.46 18.93
CA ALA A 75 15.20 16.76 18.75
C ALA A 75 14.42 17.72 17.84
N ARG A 76 13.49 17.20 17.03
CA ARG A 76 12.59 17.99 16.14
C ARG A 76 11.17 18.15 16.69
N GLY A 77 10.96 17.79 17.94
CA GLY A 77 9.69 17.96 18.64
C GLY A 77 8.64 16.88 18.35
N CYS A 78 9.04 15.74 17.74
CA CYS A 78 8.13 14.61 17.62
C CYS A 78 7.88 13.96 18.96
N GLU A 79 6.63 13.61 19.22
CA GLU A 79 6.16 12.98 20.45
C GLU A 79 6.06 11.45 20.33
N ARG A 80 5.97 10.95 19.11
CA ARG A 80 5.81 9.54 18.79
C ARG A 80 6.62 9.18 17.56
N MET A 81 7.25 8.01 17.58
CA MET A 81 7.90 7.40 16.42
C MET A 81 7.07 6.19 15.98
N VAL A 82 6.72 6.16 14.69
CA VAL A 82 5.91 5.09 14.07
C VAL A 82 6.65 4.52 12.86
N GLY A 83 6.44 3.25 12.54
CA GLY A 83 7.02 2.63 11.33
C GLY A 83 7.08 1.09 11.40
N PRO A 84 7.80 0.48 10.47
CA PRO A 84 8.53 1.10 9.37
C PRO A 84 7.61 1.53 8.21
N ALA A 85 7.90 2.67 7.59
CA ALA A 85 7.28 3.11 6.35
C ALA A 85 8.34 3.77 5.45
N ALA A 86 8.27 3.53 4.16
CA ALA A 86 9.18 4.13 3.19
C ALA A 86 8.68 5.52 2.80
N PHE A 87 8.77 6.47 3.73
CA PHE A 87 8.25 7.82 3.79
C PHE A 87 6.77 7.93 4.18
N SER A 88 5.87 7.13 3.63
CA SER A 88 4.45 7.20 3.96
C SER A 88 3.81 5.82 4.00
N MET A 89 2.58 5.75 4.54
CA MET A 89 1.75 4.54 4.49
C MET A 89 1.33 4.17 3.06
N ASN A 90 1.49 5.07 2.09
CA ASN A 90 1.19 4.82 0.68
C ASN A 90 2.31 4.07 -0.05
N ASP A 91 3.47 3.93 0.58
CA ASP A 91 4.64 3.20 0.07
C ASP A 91 4.80 1.82 0.74
N GLU A 92 6.03 1.28 0.74
CA GLU A 92 6.32 0.03 1.45
C GLU A 92 6.28 0.28 2.96
N CYS A 93 5.46 -0.48 3.69
CA CYS A 93 5.32 -0.32 5.13
C CYS A 93 5.10 -1.63 5.87
N GLY A 94 5.44 -1.62 7.15
CA GLY A 94 5.32 -2.73 8.07
C GLY A 94 6.47 -3.74 8.03
N VAL A 95 6.64 -4.44 9.13
CA VAL A 95 7.49 -5.63 9.26
C VAL A 95 6.63 -6.84 8.97
N LEU A 96 7.05 -7.72 8.06
CA LEU A 96 6.39 -9.01 7.83
C LEU A 96 6.48 -9.85 9.11
N VAL A 97 5.35 -10.27 9.65
CA VAL A 97 5.24 -11.09 10.87
C VAL A 97 4.57 -12.44 10.64
N ASP A 98 3.91 -12.60 9.49
CA ASP A 98 3.30 -13.86 9.06
C ASP A 98 3.26 -13.94 7.53
N GLY A 99 3.35 -15.17 6.97
CA GLY A 99 3.35 -15.40 5.52
C GLY A 99 4.75 -15.40 4.88
N PHE A 100 5.81 -15.67 5.65
CA PHE A 100 7.22 -15.67 5.20
C PHE A 100 7.52 -16.61 4.02
N GLY A 101 6.77 -17.69 3.88
CA GLY A 101 6.92 -18.65 2.79
C GLY A 101 6.38 -18.19 1.44
N LEU A 102 5.67 -17.06 1.41
CA LEU A 102 5.09 -16.50 0.21
C LEU A 102 5.97 -15.38 -0.36
N ARG A 103 6.09 -15.35 -1.68
CA ARG A 103 6.83 -14.27 -2.36
C ARG A 103 6.13 -12.92 -2.14
N PRO A 104 6.88 -11.84 -1.88
CA PRO A 104 6.30 -10.51 -1.83
C PRO A 104 5.87 -10.11 -3.25
N LEU A 105 4.66 -9.59 -3.37
CA LEU A 105 4.22 -8.92 -4.58
C LEU A 105 4.84 -7.50 -4.65
N VAL A 106 4.62 -6.82 -5.76
CA VAL A 106 5.11 -5.46 -5.97
C VAL A 106 4.74 -4.54 -4.79
N ARG A 107 5.69 -3.73 -4.32
CA ARG A 107 5.56 -2.84 -3.16
C ARG A 107 5.19 -3.52 -1.84
N GLN A 108 5.53 -4.79 -1.67
CA GLN A 108 5.46 -5.47 -0.38
C GLN A 108 6.89 -5.68 0.14
N PRO A 109 7.24 -5.22 1.35
CA PRO A 109 8.53 -5.52 1.94
C PRO A 109 8.61 -7.01 2.29
N TRP A 110 9.84 -7.52 2.30
CA TRP A 110 10.15 -8.83 2.85
C TRP A 110 11.32 -8.67 3.81
N ASN A 111 11.22 -9.29 4.96
CA ASN A 111 12.26 -9.32 5.97
C ASN A 111 12.35 -10.70 6.61
N PRO A 112 13.52 -11.09 7.15
CA PRO A 112 13.65 -12.30 7.95
C PRO A 112 12.77 -12.29 9.19
N PRO A 113 12.36 -13.48 9.71
CA PRO A 113 11.47 -13.58 10.87
C PRO A 113 11.97 -12.88 12.15
N TYR A 114 13.28 -12.76 12.35
CA TYR A 114 13.85 -12.14 13.53
C TYR A 114 13.57 -10.63 13.66
N TYR A 115 13.16 -9.96 12.59
CA TYR A 115 12.94 -8.50 12.61
C TYR A 115 11.94 -8.07 13.68
N SER A 116 10.78 -8.75 13.78
CA SER A 116 9.77 -8.40 14.78
C SER A 116 10.31 -8.51 16.20
N GLU A 117 11.01 -9.60 16.48
CA GLU A 117 11.61 -9.82 17.80
C GLU A 117 12.65 -8.74 18.14
N ARG A 118 13.56 -8.41 17.20
CA ARG A 118 14.59 -7.40 17.42
C ARG A 118 14.01 -5.99 17.59
N VAL A 119 12.97 -5.66 16.84
CA VAL A 119 12.27 -4.37 16.94
C VAL A 119 11.55 -4.26 18.30
N GLU A 120 10.91 -5.33 18.76
CA GLU A 120 10.23 -5.38 20.08
C GLU A 120 11.23 -5.31 21.23
N GLN A 121 12.34 -6.06 21.19
CA GLN A 121 13.43 -6.00 22.15
C GLN A 121 14.09 -4.61 22.22
N ALA A 122 14.09 -3.87 21.12
CA ALA A 122 14.55 -2.48 21.09
C ALA A 122 13.53 -1.48 21.65
N GLY A 123 12.44 -1.94 22.27
CA GLY A 123 11.46 -1.10 22.96
C GLY A 123 10.36 -0.50 22.09
N MET A 124 10.12 -1.09 20.91
CA MET A 124 8.95 -0.75 20.11
C MET A 124 7.76 -1.63 20.51
N SER A 125 6.55 -1.09 20.38
CA SER A 125 5.31 -1.81 20.62
C SER A 125 4.45 -1.83 19.33
N LYS A 126 3.55 -2.82 19.24
CA LYS A 126 2.60 -2.89 18.10
C LYS A 126 1.73 -1.64 18.06
N ALA A 127 1.67 -1.01 16.90
CA ALA A 127 0.74 0.08 16.59
C ALA A 127 -0.47 -0.42 15.79
N MET A 128 -0.23 -1.19 14.69
CA MET A 128 -1.29 -1.64 13.78
C MET A 128 -0.83 -2.88 13.01
N ASP A 129 -1.72 -3.85 12.81
CA ASP A 129 -1.50 -4.92 11.85
C ASP A 129 -2.16 -4.59 10.51
N LEU A 130 -1.45 -4.89 9.43
CA LEU A 130 -1.84 -4.69 8.05
C LEU A 130 -2.02 -6.05 7.39
N LEU A 131 -3.23 -6.35 6.94
CA LEU A 131 -3.60 -7.65 6.41
C LEU A 131 -3.52 -7.69 4.89
N MET A 132 -2.93 -8.75 4.35
CA MET A 132 -2.96 -9.04 2.92
C MET A 132 -3.91 -10.21 2.67
N TRP A 133 -4.94 -9.96 1.92
CA TRP A 133 -5.93 -10.93 1.51
C TRP A 133 -5.60 -11.49 0.12
N ASN A 134 -5.67 -12.80 -0.05
CA ASN A 134 -5.53 -13.45 -1.34
C ASN A 134 -6.88 -13.90 -1.86
N LEU A 135 -7.13 -13.63 -3.15
CA LEU A 135 -8.27 -14.14 -3.90
C LEU A 135 -7.77 -14.78 -5.19
N GLU A 136 -8.35 -15.93 -5.53
CA GLU A 136 -8.11 -16.64 -6.79
C GLU A 136 -9.35 -16.57 -7.69
N VAL A 137 -9.16 -16.65 -9.00
CA VAL A 137 -10.28 -16.68 -9.94
C VAL A 137 -11.25 -17.84 -9.66
N THR A 138 -10.73 -18.95 -9.19
CA THR A 138 -11.49 -20.13 -8.77
C THR A 138 -12.33 -19.91 -7.51
N ASP A 139 -12.01 -18.89 -6.70
CA ASP A 139 -12.77 -18.56 -5.49
C ASP A 139 -14.12 -17.88 -5.81
N ARG A 140 -14.41 -17.56 -7.09
CA ARG A 140 -15.70 -16.99 -7.52
C ARG A 140 -16.90 -17.81 -7.04
N GLU A 141 -16.77 -19.11 -6.97
CA GLU A 141 -17.84 -20.01 -6.47
C GLU A 141 -18.07 -19.88 -4.96
N ARG A 142 -17.12 -19.31 -4.23
CA ARG A 142 -17.20 -19.05 -2.78
C ARG A 142 -17.77 -17.68 -2.45
N VAL A 143 -17.93 -16.82 -3.45
CA VAL A 143 -18.49 -15.47 -3.26
C VAL A 143 -19.93 -15.58 -2.79
N LEU A 144 -20.24 -14.92 -1.69
CA LEU A 144 -21.58 -14.96 -1.13
C LEU A 144 -22.63 -14.36 -2.10
N PRO A 145 -23.83 -14.95 -2.19
CA PRO A 145 -24.91 -14.48 -3.10
C PRO A 145 -25.21 -12.99 -2.97
N VAL A 146 -25.15 -12.43 -1.77
CA VAL A 146 -25.41 -11.01 -1.50
C VAL A 146 -24.49 -10.08 -2.30
N VAL A 147 -23.26 -10.50 -2.60
CA VAL A 147 -22.32 -9.70 -3.40
C VAL A 147 -22.83 -9.56 -4.84
N PHE A 148 -23.36 -10.65 -5.42
CA PHE A 148 -23.95 -10.64 -6.76
C PHE A 148 -25.23 -9.81 -6.81
N GLU A 149 -26.09 -9.91 -5.78
CA GLU A 149 -27.31 -9.12 -5.68
C GLU A 149 -27.01 -7.62 -5.63
N LEU A 150 -26.12 -7.20 -4.73
CA LEU A 150 -25.71 -5.80 -4.60
C LEU A 150 -25.10 -5.26 -5.91
N ALA A 151 -24.22 -6.02 -6.53
CA ALA A 151 -23.61 -5.61 -7.80
C ALA A 151 -24.62 -5.55 -8.95
N GLY A 152 -25.62 -6.45 -8.95
CA GLY A 152 -26.66 -6.51 -9.98
C GLY A 152 -27.64 -5.35 -9.94
N ARG A 153 -27.91 -4.78 -8.75
CA ARG A 153 -28.83 -3.65 -8.56
C ARG A 153 -28.17 -2.30 -8.88
N LEU A 154 -26.85 -2.23 -8.94
CA LEU A 154 -26.09 -0.97 -9.04
C LEU A 154 -26.52 -0.10 -10.23
N GLU A 155 -26.71 -0.71 -11.39
CA GLU A 155 -27.09 0.01 -12.61
C GLU A 155 -28.56 0.44 -12.60
N SER A 156 -29.46 -0.46 -12.20
CA SER A 156 -30.91 -0.21 -12.24
C SER A 156 -31.40 0.73 -11.12
N GLU A 157 -30.81 0.64 -9.93
CA GLU A 157 -31.28 1.42 -8.78
C GLU A 157 -30.49 2.73 -8.60
N HIS A 158 -29.20 2.76 -9.00
CA HIS A 158 -28.33 3.90 -8.72
C HIS A 158 -27.76 4.57 -9.97
N ASN A 159 -28.04 4.03 -11.18
CA ASN A 159 -27.53 4.52 -12.46
C ASN A 159 -25.99 4.64 -12.51
N ILE A 160 -25.31 3.68 -11.84
CA ILE A 160 -23.84 3.62 -11.74
C ILE A 160 -23.33 2.47 -12.61
N GLY A 161 -22.35 2.76 -13.47
CA GLY A 161 -21.65 1.77 -14.27
C GLY A 161 -20.17 1.70 -13.96
N VAL A 162 -19.53 0.56 -14.28
CA VAL A 162 -18.06 0.41 -14.17
C VAL A 162 -17.47 0.40 -15.56
N ARG A 163 -16.39 1.16 -15.74
CA ARG A 163 -15.62 1.23 -16.99
C ARG A 163 -14.12 1.16 -16.74
N PRO A 164 -13.30 0.84 -17.75
CA PRO A 164 -11.87 1.04 -17.67
C PRO A 164 -11.51 2.53 -17.48
N MET A 165 -10.40 2.81 -16.78
CA MET A 165 -9.81 4.14 -16.72
C MET A 165 -9.38 4.58 -18.14
N ARG A 166 -9.61 5.84 -18.50
CA ARG A 166 -9.33 6.40 -19.82
C ARG A 166 -7.86 6.80 -19.93
N ARG A 167 -7.06 5.99 -20.62
CA ARG A 167 -5.61 6.24 -20.78
C ARG A 167 -5.26 7.60 -21.35
N LEU A 168 -6.05 8.09 -22.31
CA LEU A 168 -5.81 9.40 -22.94
C LEU A 168 -6.18 10.59 -22.04
N HIS A 169 -6.95 10.36 -20.99
CA HIS A 169 -7.37 11.36 -20.02
C HIS A 169 -6.81 11.07 -18.62
N LEU A 170 -5.66 10.40 -18.55
CA LEU A 170 -5.12 9.86 -17.30
C LEU A 170 -4.98 10.93 -16.20
N ARG A 171 -4.69 12.18 -16.56
CA ARG A 171 -4.61 13.26 -15.57
C ARG A 171 -5.96 13.52 -14.90
N ALA A 172 -7.04 13.67 -15.65
CA ALA A 172 -8.38 13.86 -15.10
C ALA A 172 -8.84 12.64 -14.29
N GLU A 173 -8.48 11.44 -14.73
CA GLU A 173 -8.77 10.21 -13.98
C GLU A 173 -7.98 10.15 -12.65
N LEU A 174 -6.78 10.73 -12.59
CA LEU A 174 -5.98 10.83 -11.37
C LEU A 174 -6.48 11.91 -10.41
N ASP A 175 -6.97 13.02 -10.94
CA ASP A 175 -7.65 14.03 -10.13
C ASP A 175 -8.89 13.41 -9.46
N ALA A 176 -9.70 12.64 -10.22
CA ALA A 176 -10.81 11.88 -9.67
C ALA A 176 -10.36 10.78 -8.68
N PHE A 177 -9.23 10.12 -8.94
CA PHE A 177 -8.62 9.17 -7.99
C PHE A 177 -8.30 9.85 -6.65
N ALA A 178 -7.65 11.02 -6.69
CA ALA A 178 -7.33 11.75 -5.46
C ALA A 178 -8.59 12.12 -4.66
N GLU A 179 -9.65 12.54 -5.35
CA GLU A 179 -10.92 12.86 -4.72
C GLU A 179 -11.53 11.63 -4.03
N VAL A 180 -11.59 10.49 -4.74
CA VAL A 180 -12.10 9.23 -4.18
C VAL A 180 -11.21 8.76 -3.02
N TYR A 181 -9.88 8.77 -3.19
CA TYR A 181 -8.92 8.38 -2.15
C TYR A 181 -9.08 9.22 -0.88
N ASN A 182 -9.02 10.55 -1.03
CA ASN A 182 -9.09 11.46 0.09
C ASN A 182 -10.44 11.39 0.83
N SER A 183 -11.54 11.14 0.11
CA SER A 183 -12.86 11.00 0.74
C SER A 183 -13.12 9.63 1.35
N ALA A 184 -12.62 8.55 0.73
CA ALA A 184 -12.90 7.18 1.16
C ALA A 184 -12.02 6.72 2.34
N TRP A 185 -10.82 7.32 2.50
CA TRP A 185 -9.80 6.84 3.44
C TRP A 185 -9.43 7.84 4.52
N SER A 186 -10.05 9.03 4.55
CA SER A 186 -9.77 10.11 5.51
C SER A 186 -9.74 9.65 6.97
N ASP A 187 -10.59 8.70 7.34
CA ASP A 187 -10.72 8.20 8.71
C ASP A 187 -9.80 7.00 9.02
N ASN A 188 -9.02 6.54 8.04
CA ASN A 188 -8.13 5.40 8.25
C ASN A 188 -6.90 5.82 9.06
N TRP A 189 -6.47 4.94 9.96
CA TRP A 189 -5.20 5.10 10.67
C TRP A 189 -4.04 5.22 9.67
N GLY A 190 -3.17 6.20 9.91
CA GLY A 190 -2.02 6.43 9.04
C GLY A 190 -2.35 7.03 7.66
N PHE A 191 -3.59 7.48 7.43
CA PHE A 191 -3.97 8.13 6.18
C PHE A 191 -3.13 9.39 5.96
N ALA A 192 -2.51 9.50 4.77
CA ALA A 192 -1.82 10.70 4.31
C ALA A 192 -2.51 11.18 3.02
N PRO A 193 -3.04 12.42 2.98
CA PRO A 193 -3.66 12.93 1.78
C PRO A 193 -2.63 13.11 0.66
N TYR A 194 -3.01 12.79 -0.58
CA TYR A 194 -2.14 13.07 -1.73
C TYR A 194 -2.13 14.55 -2.06
N GLY A 195 -0.96 15.15 -2.06
CA GLY A 195 -0.71 16.47 -2.62
C GLY A 195 -0.57 16.43 -4.15
N LYS A 196 -0.60 17.62 -4.78
CA LYS A 196 -0.51 17.72 -6.24
C LYS A 196 0.79 17.13 -6.80
N ARG A 197 1.91 17.32 -6.11
CA ARG A 197 3.22 16.79 -6.54
C ARG A 197 3.29 15.27 -6.44
N ASP A 198 2.65 14.69 -5.42
CA ASP A 198 2.57 13.24 -5.25
C ASP A 198 1.76 12.63 -6.39
N LEU A 199 0.63 13.25 -6.74
CA LEU A 199 -0.21 12.83 -7.88
C LEU A 199 0.52 12.95 -9.22
N ASP A 200 1.30 14.00 -9.44
CA ASP A 200 2.10 14.17 -10.65
C ASP A 200 3.18 13.08 -10.78
N ALA A 201 3.83 12.70 -9.67
CA ALA A 201 4.78 11.60 -9.62
C ALA A 201 4.09 10.25 -9.86
N TYR A 202 2.93 10.02 -9.22
CA TYR A 202 2.10 8.82 -9.42
C TYR A 202 1.59 8.69 -10.85
N ALA A 203 1.21 9.80 -11.50
CA ALA A 203 0.75 9.81 -12.87
C ALA A 203 1.78 9.19 -13.82
N LEU A 204 3.05 9.56 -13.64
CA LEU A 204 4.13 9.04 -14.46
C LEU A 204 4.34 7.53 -14.24
N GLU A 205 4.30 7.07 -12.98
CA GLU A 205 4.42 5.64 -12.66
C GLU A 205 3.24 4.85 -13.19
N LEU A 206 2.00 5.35 -13.01
CA LEU A 206 0.80 4.66 -13.46
C LEU A 206 0.72 4.54 -14.98
N GLN A 207 1.26 5.49 -15.74
CA GLN A 207 1.37 5.37 -17.20
C GLN A 207 2.18 4.14 -17.64
N LEU A 208 3.23 3.80 -16.88
CA LEU A 208 4.11 2.66 -17.18
C LEU A 208 3.46 1.31 -16.87
N VAL A 209 2.61 1.27 -15.85
CA VAL A 209 1.96 0.04 -15.36
C VAL A 209 0.49 -0.06 -15.75
N TYR A 210 -0.06 0.95 -16.45
CA TYR A 210 -1.45 0.97 -16.84
C TYR A 210 -1.86 -0.30 -17.61
N ASP A 211 -2.96 -0.90 -17.16
CA ASP A 211 -3.66 -1.96 -17.87
C ASP A 211 -5.18 -1.72 -17.83
N ARG A 212 -5.80 -1.76 -19.02
CA ARG A 212 -7.23 -1.46 -19.19
C ARG A 212 -8.16 -2.42 -18.42
N HIS A 213 -7.70 -3.64 -18.15
CA HIS A 213 -8.50 -4.65 -17.45
C HIS A 213 -8.46 -4.47 -15.93
N TRP A 214 -7.43 -3.78 -15.43
CA TRP A 214 -7.12 -3.72 -14.01
C TRP A 214 -7.24 -2.33 -13.38
N PHE A 215 -7.49 -1.30 -14.22
CA PHE A 215 -7.75 0.08 -13.77
C PHE A 215 -9.21 0.40 -14.04
N MET A 216 -10.02 0.41 -12.99
CA MET A 216 -11.48 0.46 -13.06
C MET A 216 -12.03 1.71 -12.38
N VAL A 217 -13.05 2.29 -13.00
CA VAL A 217 -13.75 3.49 -12.52
C VAL A 217 -15.23 3.19 -12.45
N ALA A 218 -15.84 3.40 -11.30
CA ALA A 218 -17.29 3.42 -11.13
C ALA A 218 -17.77 4.86 -11.24
N GLU A 219 -18.67 5.14 -12.19
CA GLU A 219 -19.21 6.48 -12.44
C GLU A 219 -20.72 6.47 -12.58
N ARG A 220 -21.36 7.54 -12.17
CA ARG A 220 -22.77 7.80 -12.48
C ARG A 220 -22.94 8.10 -13.96
N ARG A 221 -23.87 7.42 -14.62
CA ARG A 221 -24.05 7.56 -16.07
C ARG A 221 -24.74 8.88 -16.46
N ASP A 222 -25.54 9.45 -15.56
CA ASP A 222 -26.25 10.70 -15.79
C ASP A 222 -25.39 11.94 -15.63
N THR A 223 -24.47 11.94 -14.66
CA THR A 223 -23.63 13.10 -14.33
C THR A 223 -22.17 12.96 -14.75
N GLY A 224 -21.70 11.72 -14.95
CA GLY A 224 -20.28 11.41 -15.13
C GLY A 224 -19.46 11.52 -13.82
N GLU A 225 -20.12 11.65 -12.66
CA GLU A 225 -19.44 11.70 -11.37
C GLU A 225 -18.74 10.36 -11.08
N VAL A 226 -17.44 10.41 -10.78
CA VAL A 226 -16.69 9.25 -10.31
C VAL A 226 -17.00 9.03 -8.84
N VAL A 227 -17.56 7.85 -8.52
CA VAL A 227 -18.03 7.48 -7.18
C VAL A 227 -17.18 6.40 -6.51
N GLY A 228 -16.36 5.69 -7.29
CA GLY A 228 -15.46 4.68 -6.80
C GLY A 228 -14.41 4.29 -7.84
N MET A 229 -13.29 3.77 -7.39
CA MET A 229 -12.19 3.34 -8.25
C MET A 229 -11.48 2.13 -7.69
N ALA A 230 -10.88 1.34 -8.59
CA ALA A 230 -9.92 0.30 -8.25
C ALA A 230 -8.68 0.41 -9.15
N ILE A 231 -7.50 0.46 -8.52
CA ILE A 231 -6.21 0.45 -9.22
C ILE A 231 -5.47 -0.82 -8.81
N THR A 232 -5.32 -1.71 -9.78
CA THR A 232 -4.71 -3.02 -9.61
C THR A 232 -3.53 -3.13 -10.57
N VAL A 233 -2.41 -3.57 -10.06
CA VAL A 233 -1.15 -3.65 -10.82
C VAL A 233 -0.71 -5.10 -10.99
N LEU A 234 -0.08 -5.38 -12.13
CA LEU A 234 0.55 -6.66 -12.38
C LEU A 234 1.78 -6.83 -11.47
N ASP A 235 1.99 -8.03 -10.93
CA ASP A 235 3.16 -8.32 -10.10
C ASP A 235 4.44 -8.38 -10.95
N ILE A 236 5.05 -7.23 -11.16
CA ILE A 236 6.28 -7.08 -11.94
C ILE A 236 7.47 -7.86 -11.34
N ASN A 237 7.41 -8.22 -10.04
CA ASN A 237 8.48 -9.00 -9.39
C ASN A 237 8.71 -10.34 -10.10
N GLN A 238 7.67 -10.95 -10.66
CA GLN A 238 7.81 -12.17 -11.45
C GLN A 238 8.68 -11.98 -12.71
N VAL A 239 8.61 -10.80 -13.31
CA VAL A 239 9.45 -10.45 -14.47
C VAL A 239 10.87 -10.14 -14.00
N LEU A 240 11.02 -9.36 -12.93
CA LEU A 240 12.32 -9.01 -12.36
C LEU A 240 13.12 -10.24 -11.94
N GLU A 241 12.46 -11.24 -11.36
CA GLU A 241 13.07 -12.53 -11.01
C GLU A 241 13.63 -13.24 -12.25
N ARG A 242 12.84 -13.34 -13.32
CA ARG A 242 13.27 -13.97 -14.58
C ARG A 242 14.42 -13.23 -15.25
N MET A 243 14.43 -11.90 -15.10
CA MET A 243 15.51 -11.03 -15.58
C MET A 243 16.77 -11.12 -14.69
N ARG A 244 16.66 -11.70 -13.48
CA ARG A 244 17.70 -11.67 -12.44
C ARG A 244 18.24 -10.24 -12.19
N GLY A 245 17.35 -9.25 -12.23
CA GLY A 245 17.66 -7.84 -12.09
C GLY A 245 18.47 -7.21 -13.26
N ARG A 246 18.67 -7.92 -14.38
CA ARG A 246 19.47 -7.44 -15.53
C ARG A 246 18.59 -7.22 -16.77
N LEU A 247 18.59 -5.99 -17.29
CA LEU A 247 17.85 -5.64 -18.50
C LEU A 247 18.51 -6.21 -19.77
N LEU A 248 19.84 -6.18 -19.82
CA LEU A 248 20.65 -6.63 -20.96
C LEU A 248 21.37 -7.95 -20.64
N PRO A 249 21.60 -8.83 -21.64
CA PRO A 249 21.21 -8.69 -23.04
C PRO A 249 19.75 -9.07 -23.35
N LEU A 250 19.09 -9.94 -22.56
CA LEU A 250 17.80 -10.53 -22.91
C LEU A 250 16.65 -10.16 -21.93
N GLY A 251 16.96 -9.46 -20.85
CA GLY A 251 15.95 -9.12 -19.81
C GLY A 251 14.79 -8.29 -20.38
N TRP A 252 15.06 -7.35 -21.28
CA TRP A 252 14.02 -6.54 -21.93
C TRP A 252 12.94 -7.38 -22.62
N TRP A 253 13.27 -8.58 -23.11
CA TRP A 253 12.29 -9.48 -23.71
C TRP A 253 11.24 -9.98 -22.72
N HIS A 254 11.63 -10.26 -21.48
CA HIS A 254 10.70 -10.62 -20.41
C HIS A 254 9.79 -9.44 -20.07
N LEU A 255 10.33 -8.22 -20.09
CA LEU A 255 9.56 -7.00 -19.83
C LEU A 255 8.51 -6.74 -20.94
N LEU A 256 8.87 -6.95 -22.21
CA LEU A 256 7.92 -6.85 -23.31
C LEU A 256 6.77 -7.87 -23.20
N ARG A 257 7.08 -9.06 -22.73
CA ARG A 257 6.10 -10.15 -22.56
C ARG A 257 5.39 -10.14 -21.21
N ARG A 258 5.60 -9.13 -20.37
CA ARG A 258 5.10 -9.10 -18.99
C ARG A 258 3.63 -9.45 -18.84
N ARG A 259 2.75 -8.96 -19.71
CA ARG A 259 1.31 -9.21 -19.66
C ARG A 259 0.91 -10.69 -19.83
N ARG A 260 1.73 -11.47 -20.55
CA ARG A 260 1.51 -12.91 -20.75
C ARG A 260 2.24 -13.79 -19.74
N THR A 261 3.19 -13.20 -19.03
CA THR A 261 4.11 -13.90 -18.14
C THR A 261 3.69 -13.81 -16.70
N ILE A 262 3.05 -12.67 -16.34
CA ILE A 262 2.58 -12.41 -14.98
C ILE A 262 1.21 -13.04 -14.80
N ASP A 263 1.07 -13.89 -13.78
CA ASP A 263 -0.17 -14.57 -13.41
C ASP A 263 -0.78 -14.04 -12.11
N ARG A 264 -0.09 -13.10 -11.42
CA ARG A 264 -0.53 -12.49 -10.16
C ARG A 264 -0.70 -10.99 -10.29
N ILE A 265 -1.66 -10.47 -9.53
CA ILE A 265 -1.94 -9.03 -9.44
C ILE A 265 -1.90 -8.58 -7.99
N ARG A 266 -1.72 -7.28 -7.79
CA ARG A 266 -1.94 -6.63 -6.50
C ARG A 266 -2.99 -5.53 -6.65
N VAL A 267 -4.08 -5.64 -5.91
CA VAL A 267 -5.04 -4.54 -5.74
C VAL A 267 -4.42 -3.56 -4.76
N GLY A 268 -3.84 -2.49 -5.30
CA GLY A 268 -3.16 -1.46 -4.51
C GLY A 268 -4.13 -0.42 -3.94
N PHE A 269 -5.26 -0.22 -4.61
CA PHE A 269 -6.30 0.69 -4.18
C PHE A 269 -7.68 0.17 -4.61
N LEU A 270 -8.63 0.22 -3.70
CA LEU A 270 -10.05 0.15 -3.97
C LEU A 270 -10.77 1.06 -2.98
N GLY A 271 -11.45 2.07 -3.49
CA GLY A 271 -12.17 3.05 -2.67
C GLY A 271 -13.50 3.43 -3.29
N VAL A 272 -14.44 3.75 -2.42
CA VAL A 272 -15.79 4.22 -2.77
C VAL A 272 -16.11 5.43 -1.90
N LYS A 273 -16.57 6.51 -2.51
CA LYS A 273 -16.98 7.71 -1.77
C LYS A 273 -18.00 7.36 -0.69
N PRO A 274 -17.96 7.97 0.50
CA PRO A 274 -18.83 7.62 1.63
C PRO A 274 -20.33 7.58 1.28
N ALA A 275 -20.80 8.53 0.48
CA ALA A 275 -22.20 8.60 0.04
C ALA A 275 -22.67 7.38 -0.78
N TYR A 276 -21.74 6.59 -1.33
CA TYR A 276 -22.04 5.45 -2.22
C TYR A 276 -21.60 4.10 -1.64
N GLN A 277 -21.07 4.03 -0.41
CA GLN A 277 -20.54 2.78 0.17
C GLN A 277 -21.60 1.68 0.31
N HIS A 278 -22.88 2.05 0.50
CA HIS A 278 -23.99 1.10 0.69
C HIS A 278 -24.74 0.74 -0.61
N THR A 279 -24.29 1.26 -1.77
CA THR A 279 -25.01 1.08 -3.04
C THR A 279 -24.58 -0.18 -3.82
N GLY A 280 -23.55 -0.90 -3.38
CA GLY A 280 -23.00 -2.07 -4.09
C GLY A 280 -21.84 -1.74 -5.04
N VAL A 281 -21.33 -0.52 -5.08
CA VAL A 281 -20.16 -0.13 -5.92
C VAL A 281 -18.94 -1.01 -5.63
N ALA A 282 -18.60 -1.22 -4.34
CA ALA A 282 -17.48 -2.08 -3.98
C ALA A 282 -17.69 -3.52 -4.46
N ALA A 283 -18.87 -4.09 -4.25
CA ALA A 283 -19.23 -5.42 -4.73
C ALA A 283 -19.07 -5.54 -6.24
N ARG A 284 -19.51 -4.54 -7.00
CA ARG A 284 -19.36 -4.51 -8.45
C ARG A 284 -17.89 -4.44 -8.87
N LEU A 285 -17.08 -3.59 -8.25
CA LEU A 285 -15.65 -3.50 -8.54
C LEU A 285 -14.93 -4.83 -8.24
N TYR A 286 -15.29 -5.53 -7.16
CA TYR A 286 -14.75 -6.86 -6.87
C TYR A 286 -15.12 -7.87 -7.96
N LEU A 287 -16.39 -7.93 -8.37
CA LEU A 287 -16.82 -8.85 -9.43
C LEU A 287 -16.15 -8.55 -10.77
N GLU A 288 -15.87 -7.29 -11.07
CA GLU A 288 -15.12 -6.93 -12.28
C GLU A 288 -13.67 -7.47 -12.25
N HIS A 289 -13.05 -7.62 -11.08
CA HIS A 289 -11.74 -8.31 -10.97
C HIS A 289 -11.85 -9.78 -11.38
N PHE A 290 -12.91 -10.49 -10.95
CA PHE A 290 -13.14 -11.88 -11.40
C PHE A 290 -13.42 -11.95 -12.90
N ASN A 291 -14.18 -10.99 -13.44
CA ASN A 291 -14.46 -10.92 -14.88
C ASN A 291 -13.17 -10.66 -15.68
N ALA A 292 -12.31 -9.76 -15.19
CA ALA A 292 -11.01 -9.49 -15.81
C ALA A 292 -10.09 -10.73 -15.74
N ALA A 293 -10.01 -11.39 -14.57
CA ALA A 293 -9.21 -12.60 -14.39
C ALA A 293 -9.67 -13.77 -15.28
N ALA A 294 -10.97 -13.88 -15.55
CA ALA A 294 -11.49 -14.90 -16.47
C ALA A 294 -11.06 -14.72 -17.94
N THR A 295 -10.61 -13.52 -18.31
CA THR A 295 -10.25 -13.16 -19.70
C THR A 295 -8.77 -12.81 -19.88
N THR A 296 -8.00 -12.87 -18.81
CA THR A 296 -6.56 -12.52 -18.78
C THR A 296 -5.74 -13.68 -18.20
N PRO A 297 -4.41 -13.71 -18.37
CA PRO A 297 -3.57 -14.73 -17.76
C PRO A 297 -3.48 -14.67 -16.22
N GLN A 298 -3.97 -13.61 -15.58
CA GLN A 298 -3.87 -13.42 -14.15
C GLN A 298 -4.93 -14.26 -13.43
N ALA A 299 -4.49 -15.31 -12.72
CA ALA A 299 -5.35 -16.26 -12.05
C ALA A 299 -5.81 -15.81 -10.66
N GLY A 300 -5.13 -14.84 -10.06
CA GLY A 300 -5.45 -14.34 -8.73
C GLY A 300 -4.48 -13.27 -8.26
N GLY A 301 -4.66 -12.83 -7.02
CA GLY A 301 -3.84 -11.77 -6.50
C GLY A 301 -4.07 -11.47 -5.03
N GLU A 302 -3.33 -10.48 -4.56
CA GLU A 302 -3.46 -10.01 -3.19
C GLU A 302 -4.08 -8.60 -3.14
N MET A 303 -4.98 -8.41 -2.18
CA MET A 303 -5.56 -7.11 -1.85
C MET A 303 -5.02 -6.66 -0.49
N GLY A 304 -4.56 -5.44 -0.41
CA GLY A 304 -4.06 -4.81 0.81
C GLY A 304 -3.04 -3.71 0.51
N TRP A 305 -2.63 -2.99 1.56
CA TRP A 305 -2.93 -3.41 2.97
C TRP A 305 -4.39 -3.12 3.36
N ILE A 306 -4.97 -3.98 4.19
CA ILE A 306 -6.21 -3.70 4.89
C ILE A 306 -5.88 -3.65 6.38
N LEU A 307 -6.21 -2.54 7.04
CA LEU A 307 -6.01 -2.40 8.48
C LEU A 307 -6.80 -3.46 9.25
N GLU A 308 -6.24 -4.06 10.29
CA GLU A 308 -6.97 -5.02 11.14
C GLU A 308 -8.25 -4.43 11.74
N THR A 309 -8.26 -3.11 11.95
CA THR A 309 -9.41 -2.36 12.48
C THR A 309 -10.49 -2.04 11.45
N ASN A 310 -10.19 -2.16 10.14
CA ASN A 310 -11.17 -1.93 9.08
C ASN A 310 -12.08 -3.16 8.91
N THR A 311 -13.01 -3.31 9.88
CA THR A 311 -13.92 -4.46 9.94
C THR A 311 -14.81 -4.59 8.71
N GLY A 312 -15.23 -3.46 8.12
CA GLY A 312 -16.07 -3.45 6.92
C GLY A 312 -15.35 -4.09 5.72
N MET A 313 -14.11 -3.68 5.47
CA MET A 313 -13.31 -4.20 4.37
C MET A 313 -12.91 -5.67 4.60
N ASN A 314 -12.51 -6.02 5.83
CA ASN A 314 -12.15 -7.39 6.17
C ASN A 314 -13.34 -8.35 5.96
N ARG A 315 -14.56 -7.99 6.40
CA ARG A 315 -15.78 -8.76 6.13
C ARG A 315 -16.11 -8.86 4.63
N ALA A 316 -15.86 -7.79 3.88
CA ALA A 316 -16.05 -7.84 2.43
C ALA A 316 -15.10 -8.86 1.78
N MET A 317 -13.84 -8.93 2.22
CA MET A 317 -12.88 -9.93 1.73
C MET A 317 -13.31 -11.37 2.08
N GLU A 318 -13.81 -11.60 3.29
CA GLU A 318 -14.39 -12.89 3.68
C GLU A 318 -15.58 -13.27 2.78
N ALA A 319 -16.49 -12.32 2.53
CA ALA A 319 -17.65 -12.51 1.67
C ALA A 319 -17.27 -12.81 0.20
N MET A 320 -16.10 -12.37 -0.23
CA MET A 320 -15.51 -12.67 -1.53
C MET A 320 -14.80 -14.02 -1.59
N GLY A 321 -14.76 -14.79 -0.49
CA GLY A 321 -14.05 -16.07 -0.41
C GLY A 321 -12.53 -15.93 -0.19
N GLY A 322 -12.06 -14.73 0.15
CA GLY A 322 -10.66 -14.44 0.36
C GLY A 322 -10.08 -15.06 1.62
N ARG A 323 -8.75 -15.12 1.68
CA ARG A 323 -7.99 -15.61 2.85
C ARG A 323 -6.85 -14.68 3.17
N ILE A 324 -6.61 -14.41 4.47
CA ILE A 324 -5.41 -13.69 4.91
C ILE A 324 -4.20 -14.60 4.67
N VAL A 325 -3.22 -14.09 3.94
CA VAL A 325 -2.02 -14.85 3.57
C VAL A 325 -0.72 -14.23 4.06
N LYS A 326 -0.73 -12.94 4.36
CA LYS A 326 0.39 -12.24 4.98
C LYS A 326 -0.12 -11.24 6.00
N ARG A 327 0.69 -10.99 7.01
CA ARG A 327 0.47 -9.94 8.01
C ARG A 327 1.74 -9.12 8.15
N TYR A 328 1.57 -7.82 8.05
CA TYR A 328 2.63 -6.85 8.33
C TYR A 328 2.27 -6.09 9.60
N ARG A 329 3.27 -5.70 10.38
CA ARG A 329 3.06 -4.97 11.63
C ARG A 329 3.77 -3.62 11.58
N MET A 330 3.01 -2.59 11.88
CA MET A 330 3.52 -1.28 12.20
C MET A 330 3.82 -1.24 13.70
N TYR A 331 4.91 -0.60 14.04
CA TYR A 331 5.38 -0.43 15.42
C TYR A 331 5.40 1.03 15.80
N GLU A 332 5.36 1.29 17.09
CA GLU A 332 5.45 2.65 17.64
C GLU A 332 6.24 2.70 18.94
N ARG A 333 6.74 3.89 19.25
CA ARG A 333 7.36 4.25 20.54
C ARG A 333 7.05 5.71 20.87
N ILE A 334 6.62 5.96 22.11
CA ILE A 334 6.45 7.32 22.62
C ILE A 334 7.83 7.91 22.90
N LEU A 335 8.07 9.13 22.45
CA LEU A 335 9.36 9.82 22.54
C LEU A 335 9.43 10.85 23.66
N ASN A 336 8.29 11.26 24.20
CA ASN A 336 8.24 12.24 25.28
C ASN A 336 8.40 11.55 26.64
N ASP A 337 9.26 12.14 27.49
CA ASP A 337 9.40 11.79 28.91
C ASP A 337 8.30 12.48 29.74
N SER A 338 7.04 12.47 29.32
CA SER A 338 5.99 12.90 30.24
C SER A 338 5.79 11.83 31.28
N PRO A 339 6.00 12.12 32.61
CA PRO A 339 5.68 11.16 33.61
C PRO A 339 4.21 10.77 33.48
N ARG A 340 3.94 9.46 33.47
CA ARG A 340 2.57 8.95 33.58
C ARG A 340 1.96 9.52 34.82
N SER A 341 1.07 10.49 34.72
CA SER A 341 0.25 11.00 35.81
C SER A 341 -0.81 9.97 36.21
#